data_c9f51e597ab4c346193184e7bcc547bb
#
_entry.id   c9f51e597ab4c346193184e7bcc547bb
#
_cell.length_a   1.000
_cell.length_b   1.000
_cell.length_c   1.000
_cell.angle_alpha   90.00
_cell.angle_beta   90.00
_cell.angle_gamma   90.00
#
_symmetry.space_group_name_H-M   'P 1'
#
loop_
_entity.id
_entity.type
_entity.pdbx_description
1 polymer ?
#
loop_
_entity_poly.entity_id
_entity_poly.type
_entity_poly.pdbx_seq_one_letter_code
_entity_poly.pdbx_strand_id
1 'polypeptide(L)'
;SSAASDVYKRQSLSWAGFGWSLFLLLLLPIKSLGFFALLTRFRLRARTSWMAAITLSTYSEFGLIVLSLGVAKGWIGSEWLVGLALVLSLSFLVSAPLNRRAELLYDPISDFLKKFETKGRHHDDLPVLENGERIAIFGMGRVGMAVYHVLEHRFPGQVIGFDRDPKGVEKHQEEERNVKLADATDSDFWERVCPADDLDLAVLAMPTHSANVHAIETLKRHDFHGVVAACGAFPEEIYDLRKLGVDTA
;
A
#
# COMPACT_ATOMS: atom_id res chain seq x y z
N SER A 1 32.89 13.45 -42.33
CA SER A 1 31.90 13.81 -41.28
C SER A 1 31.53 12.63 -40.38
N SER A 2 31.66 11.38 -40.84
CA SER A 2 31.39 10.17 -40.06
C SER A 2 32.35 9.95 -38.90
N ALA A 3 33.65 10.11 -39.09
CA ALA A 3 34.65 9.90 -38.05
C ALA A 3 34.54 10.89 -36.88
N ALA A 4 34.13 12.13 -37.14
CA ALA A 4 33.88 13.11 -36.07
C ALA A 4 32.67 12.76 -35.22
N SER A 5 31.61 12.18 -35.80
CA SER A 5 30.42 11.71 -35.05
C SER A 5 30.72 10.48 -34.22
N ASP A 6 31.62 9.60 -34.66
CA ASP A 6 32.01 8.39 -33.93
C ASP A 6 32.97 8.69 -32.78
N VAL A 7 33.84 9.68 -32.94
CA VAL A 7 34.70 10.22 -31.86
C VAL A 7 33.84 10.89 -30.79
N TYR A 8 32.79 11.63 -31.18
CA TYR A 8 31.86 12.28 -30.26
C TYR A 8 31.04 11.25 -29.45
N LYS A 9 30.59 10.15 -30.06
CA LYS A 9 29.91 9.05 -29.39
C LYS A 9 30.78 8.27 -28.40
N ARG A 10 32.09 8.13 -28.71
CA ARG A 10 33.04 7.44 -27.80
C ARG A 10 33.48 8.30 -26.62
N GLN A 11 33.51 9.61 -26.77
CA GLN A 11 33.89 10.54 -25.69
C GLN A 11 32.76 10.73 -24.67
N SER A 12 31.51 10.47 -25.03
CA SER A 12 30.36 10.61 -24.11
C SER A 12 30.27 9.48 -23.05
N LEU A 13 30.91 8.32 -23.31
CA LEU A 13 31.05 7.21 -22.36
C LEU A 13 32.41 7.24 -21.68
N SER A 14 32.74 8.31 -20.97
CA SER A 14 33.96 8.36 -20.18
C SER A 14 33.84 7.56 -18.90
N TRP A 15 34.92 6.95 -18.42
CA TRP A 15 34.97 6.28 -17.11
C TRP A 15 34.54 7.21 -15.97
N ALA A 16 34.78 8.50 -16.10
CA ALA A 16 34.32 9.53 -15.18
C ALA A 16 32.76 9.61 -15.18
N GLY A 17 32.12 9.62 -16.35
CA GLY A 17 30.65 9.63 -16.47
C GLY A 17 30.01 8.39 -15.86
N PHE A 18 30.62 7.22 -16.06
CA PHE A 18 30.15 5.98 -15.40
C PHE A 18 30.33 6.03 -13.87
N GLY A 19 31.44 6.55 -13.39
CA GLY A 19 31.68 6.73 -11.96
C GLY A 19 30.65 7.65 -11.28
N TRP A 20 30.31 8.77 -11.91
CA TRP A 20 29.27 9.68 -11.43
C TRP A 20 27.89 9.02 -11.46
N SER A 21 27.60 8.24 -12.50
CA SER A 21 26.34 7.51 -12.59
C SER A 21 26.18 6.49 -11.46
N LEU A 22 27.24 5.76 -11.16
CA LEU A 22 27.28 4.81 -10.05
C LEU A 22 27.13 5.52 -8.69
N PHE A 23 27.84 6.65 -8.52
CA PHE A 23 27.71 7.47 -7.31
C PHE A 23 26.27 7.95 -7.09
N LEU A 24 25.61 8.47 -8.12
CA LEU A 24 24.22 8.90 -8.04
C LEU A 24 23.29 7.72 -7.74
N LEU A 25 23.54 6.53 -8.31
CA LEU A 25 22.76 5.33 -8.01
C LEU A 25 22.90 4.93 -6.53
N LEU A 26 24.10 5.04 -5.96
CA LEU A 26 24.36 4.78 -4.54
C LEU A 26 23.68 5.81 -3.60
N LEU A 27 23.32 6.97 -4.10
CA LEU A 27 22.54 7.95 -3.33
C LEU A 27 21.04 7.63 -3.25
N LEU A 28 20.52 6.71 -4.08
CA LEU A 28 19.10 6.36 -4.05
C LEU A 28 18.61 5.85 -2.68
N PRO A 29 19.31 4.94 -1.98
CA PRO A 29 18.92 4.54 -0.64
C PRO A 29 18.85 5.70 0.36
N ILE A 30 19.78 6.64 0.27
CA ILE A 30 19.81 7.84 1.12
C ILE A 30 18.60 8.72 0.82
N LYS A 31 18.27 8.90 -0.46
CA LYS A 31 17.08 9.63 -0.91
C LYS A 31 15.79 8.96 -0.38
N SER A 32 15.67 7.64 -0.51
CA SER A 32 14.52 6.87 -0.01
C SER A 32 14.39 6.99 1.50
N LEU A 33 15.50 6.89 2.24
CA LEU A 33 15.51 7.07 3.69
C LEU A 33 15.08 8.49 4.09
N GLY A 34 15.52 9.50 3.32
CA GLY A 34 15.10 10.89 3.50
C GLY A 34 13.59 11.08 3.30
N PHE A 35 12.99 10.47 2.27
CA PHE A 35 11.55 10.48 2.07
C PHE A 35 10.81 9.76 3.19
N PHE A 36 11.28 8.59 3.60
CA PHE A 36 10.70 7.85 4.72
C PHE A 36 10.69 8.70 6.00
N ALA A 37 11.83 9.29 6.37
CA ALA A 37 11.95 10.14 7.54
C ALA A 37 11.05 11.40 7.47
N LEU A 38 10.95 12.00 6.27
CA LEU A 38 10.09 13.15 6.06
C LEU A 38 8.61 12.78 6.21
N LEU A 39 8.16 11.70 5.58
CA LEU A 39 6.76 11.26 5.60
C LEU A 39 6.32 10.82 7.00
N THR A 40 7.16 10.09 7.72
CA THR A 40 6.87 9.74 9.13
C THR A 40 6.84 10.99 10.02
N ARG A 41 7.64 12.03 9.71
CA ARG A 41 7.58 13.32 10.41
C ARG A 41 6.27 14.08 10.14
N PHE A 42 5.68 13.89 8.96
CA PHE A 42 4.35 14.40 8.60
C PHE A 42 3.21 13.52 9.15
N ARG A 43 3.50 12.61 10.08
CA ARG A 43 2.54 11.76 10.78
C ARG A 43 1.89 10.69 9.93
N LEU A 44 2.49 10.35 8.80
CA LEU A 44 2.09 9.18 8.03
C LEU A 44 2.60 7.90 8.71
N ARG A 45 1.87 6.81 8.53
CA ARG A 45 2.25 5.50 9.07
C ARG A 45 3.54 5.01 8.44
N ALA A 46 4.26 4.16 9.17
CA ALA A 46 5.52 3.58 8.70
C ALA A 46 5.33 2.82 7.38
N ARG A 47 4.24 2.06 7.22
CA ARG A 47 3.93 1.34 5.99
C ARG A 47 3.71 2.28 4.81
N THR A 48 2.83 3.27 4.95
CA THR A 48 2.56 4.27 3.92
C THR A 48 3.83 5.03 3.53
N SER A 49 4.62 5.44 4.54
CA SER A 49 5.89 6.13 4.34
C SER A 49 6.92 5.25 3.63
N TRP A 50 6.99 3.95 3.95
CA TRP A 50 7.86 2.98 3.29
C TRP A 50 7.49 2.77 1.83
N MET A 51 6.22 2.50 1.53
CA MET A 51 5.73 2.31 0.17
C MET A 51 5.98 3.55 -0.70
N ALA A 52 5.64 4.73 -0.18
CA ALA A 52 5.90 6.00 -0.86
C ALA A 52 7.40 6.27 -1.07
N ALA A 53 8.24 6.01 -0.07
CA ALA A 53 9.67 6.20 -0.16
C ALA A 53 10.31 5.31 -1.23
N ILE A 54 9.89 4.04 -1.35
CA ILE A 54 10.36 3.12 -2.40
C ILE A 54 9.88 3.61 -3.77
N THR A 55 8.62 4.01 -3.91
CA THR A 55 8.07 4.52 -5.18
C THR A 55 8.78 5.78 -5.64
N LEU A 56 9.11 6.67 -4.71
CA LEU A 56 9.83 7.92 -4.97
C LEU A 56 11.36 7.74 -5.11
N SER A 57 11.87 6.52 -5.00
CA SER A 57 13.32 6.22 -5.06
C SER A 57 13.91 6.23 -6.47
N THR A 58 13.16 6.65 -7.49
CA THR A 58 13.63 6.82 -8.86
C THR A 58 14.10 8.24 -9.13
N TYR A 59 14.98 8.41 -10.11
CA TYR A 59 15.28 9.72 -10.65
C TYR A 59 14.18 10.14 -11.63
N SER A 60 13.93 11.46 -11.71
CA SER A 60 12.87 12.00 -12.56
C SER A 60 13.37 12.29 -13.98
N GLU A 61 12.59 11.92 -14.98
CA GLU A 61 12.83 12.29 -16.38
C GLU A 61 12.83 13.81 -16.63
N PHE A 62 12.12 14.57 -15.81
CA PHE A 62 12.18 16.04 -15.84
C PHE A 62 13.60 16.56 -15.59
N GLY A 63 14.41 15.83 -14.83
CA GLY A 63 15.82 16.13 -14.64
C GLY A 63 16.60 16.16 -15.97
N LEU A 64 16.29 15.24 -16.90
CA LEU A 64 16.90 15.25 -18.24
C LEU A 64 16.50 16.48 -19.05
N ILE A 65 15.25 16.93 -18.95
CA ILE A 65 14.77 18.13 -19.66
C ILE A 65 15.51 19.36 -19.15
N VAL A 66 15.59 19.53 -17.84
CA VAL A 66 16.31 20.67 -17.22
C VAL A 66 17.80 20.62 -17.56
N LEU A 67 18.41 19.42 -17.49
CA LEU A 67 19.82 19.26 -17.80
C LEU A 67 20.12 19.52 -19.29
N SER A 68 19.23 19.08 -20.20
CA SER A 68 19.37 19.33 -21.63
C SER A 68 19.36 20.84 -21.95
N LEU A 69 18.50 21.59 -21.24
CA LEU A 69 18.46 23.05 -21.35
C LEU A 69 19.77 23.69 -20.84
N GLY A 70 20.33 23.18 -19.73
CA GLY A 70 21.63 23.62 -19.20
C GLY A 70 22.77 23.37 -20.17
N VAL A 71 22.76 22.20 -20.82
CA VAL A 71 23.74 21.85 -21.87
C VAL A 71 23.58 22.78 -23.09
N ALA A 72 22.36 23.04 -23.54
CA ALA A 72 22.07 23.93 -24.67
C ALA A 72 22.52 25.38 -24.40
N LYS A 73 22.53 25.81 -23.14
CA LYS A 73 23.03 27.13 -22.71
C LYS A 73 24.53 27.15 -22.45
N GLY A 74 25.22 26.02 -22.59
CA GLY A 74 26.64 25.92 -22.32
C GLY A 74 27.05 26.00 -20.85
N TRP A 75 26.09 25.84 -19.92
CA TRP A 75 26.35 25.88 -18.48
C TRP A 75 26.93 24.55 -17.95
N ILE A 76 26.63 23.46 -18.63
CA ILE A 76 26.95 22.08 -18.20
C ILE A 76 27.44 21.31 -19.44
N GLY A 77 28.39 20.42 -19.26
CA GLY A 77 28.88 19.56 -20.34
C GLY A 77 27.88 18.47 -20.74
N SER A 78 27.92 18.05 -22.01
CA SER A 78 26.98 17.01 -22.52
C SER A 78 27.20 15.64 -21.88
N GLU A 79 28.34 15.37 -21.28
CA GLU A 79 28.65 14.14 -20.55
C GLU A 79 27.72 13.90 -19.36
N TRP A 80 27.24 14.97 -18.72
CA TRP A 80 26.28 14.89 -17.62
C TRP A 80 24.89 14.39 -18.07
N LEU A 81 24.51 14.75 -19.31
CA LEU A 81 23.23 14.29 -19.87
C LEU A 81 23.23 12.77 -20.06
N VAL A 82 24.31 12.23 -20.58
CA VAL A 82 24.46 10.78 -20.77
C VAL A 82 24.51 10.06 -19.43
N GLY A 83 25.28 10.60 -18.47
CA GLY A 83 25.36 10.06 -17.11
C GLY A 83 24.00 10.02 -16.43
N LEU A 84 23.21 11.11 -16.50
CA LEU A 84 21.87 11.16 -15.90
C LEU A 84 20.90 10.21 -16.60
N ALA A 85 20.96 10.07 -17.93
CA ALA A 85 20.11 9.11 -18.66
C ALA A 85 20.41 7.67 -18.25
N LEU A 86 21.69 7.31 -18.05
CA LEU A 86 22.08 6.00 -17.52
C LEU A 86 21.56 5.77 -16.10
N VAL A 87 21.76 6.73 -15.19
CA VAL A 87 21.26 6.64 -13.81
C VAL A 87 19.75 6.49 -13.77
N LEU A 88 19.04 7.26 -14.58
CA LEU A 88 17.58 7.19 -14.68
C LEU A 88 17.15 5.79 -15.11
N SER A 89 17.73 5.25 -16.18
CA SER A 89 17.40 3.90 -16.67
C SER A 89 17.71 2.83 -15.62
N LEU A 90 18.88 2.90 -14.98
CA LEU A 90 19.27 1.97 -13.93
C LEU A 90 18.39 2.11 -12.67
N SER A 91 17.96 3.32 -12.32
CA SER A 91 17.07 3.54 -11.18
C SER A 91 15.71 2.87 -11.41
N PHE A 92 15.14 2.92 -12.61
CA PHE A 92 13.93 2.20 -12.95
C PHE A 92 14.11 0.68 -12.93
N LEU A 93 15.23 0.19 -13.45
CA LEU A 93 15.54 -1.24 -13.45
C LEU A 93 15.61 -1.81 -12.02
N VAL A 94 16.17 -1.05 -11.08
CA VAL A 94 16.25 -1.42 -9.66
C VAL A 94 14.91 -1.23 -8.95
N SER A 95 14.23 -0.11 -9.21
CA SER A 95 13.00 0.25 -8.51
C SER A 95 11.81 -0.64 -8.87
N ALA A 96 11.69 -1.10 -10.12
CA ALA A 96 10.56 -1.92 -10.54
C ALA A 96 10.40 -3.25 -9.76
N PRO A 97 11.43 -4.09 -9.58
CA PRO A 97 11.33 -5.29 -8.75
C PRO A 97 11.21 -4.95 -7.25
N LEU A 98 11.80 -3.85 -6.80
CA LEU A 98 11.70 -3.41 -5.42
C LEU A 98 10.27 -3.01 -5.07
N ASN A 99 9.60 -2.24 -5.93
CA ASN A 99 8.19 -1.86 -5.77
C ASN A 99 7.26 -3.09 -5.74
N ARG A 100 7.49 -4.08 -6.62
CA ARG A 100 6.69 -5.31 -6.63
C ARG A 100 6.78 -6.10 -5.34
N ARG A 101 7.89 -5.99 -4.62
CA ARG A 101 8.17 -6.72 -3.37
C ARG A 101 8.16 -5.83 -2.14
N ALA A 102 7.76 -4.57 -2.29
CA ALA A 102 7.83 -3.57 -1.22
C ALA A 102 7.07 -4.00 0.04
N GLU A 103 5.94 -4.66 -0.13
CA GLU A 103 5.11 -5.22 0.95
C GLU A 103 5.81 -6.39 1.64
N LEU A 104 6.31 -7.36 0.89
CA LEU A 104 7.08 -8.51 1.42
C LEU A 104 8.36 -8.07 2.16
N LEU A 105 8.95 -6.96 1.73
CA LEU A 105 10.14 -6.39 2.37
C LEU A 105 9.79 -5.59 3.62
N TYR A 106 8.57 -5.06 3.71
CA TYR A 106 8.08 -4.33 4.87
C TYR A 106 7.85 -5.25 6.08
N ASP A 107 7.20 -6.40 5.89
CA ASP A 107 6.78 -7.29 6.95
C ASP A 107 7.89 -7.61 7.97
N PRO A 108 9.10 -8.07 7.57
CA PRO A 108 10.16 -8.44 8.52
C PRO A 108 10.78 -7.25 9.26
N ILE A 109 10.62 -6.03 8.76
CA ILE A 109 11.20 -4.81 9.34
C ILE A 109 10.14 -3.86 9.93
N SER A 110 8.86 -4.24 9.88
CA SER A 110 7.73 -3.42 10.29
C SER A 110 7.86 -2.90 11.72
N ASP A 111 8.21 -3.73 12.68
CA ASP A 111 8.37 -3.36 14.08
C ASP A 111 9.52 -2.37 14.32
N PHE A 112 10.56 -2.44 13.50
CA PHE A 112 11.64 -1.46 13.53
C PHE A 112 11.19 -0.12 12.95
N LEU A 113 10.49 -0.14 11.81
CA LEU A 113 10.02 1.07 11.13
C LEU A 113 8.92 1.79 11.92
N LYS A 114 8.03 1.07 12.59
CA LYS A 114 6.99 1.63 13.47
C LYS A 114 7.57 2.50 14.60
N LYS A 115 8.81 2.27 15.04
CA LYS A 115 9.48 3.10 16.06
C LYS A 115 9.72 4.55 15.61
N PHE A 116 9.72 4.80 14.33
CA PHE A 116 9.89 6.13 13.75
C PHE A 116 8.55 6.87 13.54
N GLU A 117 7.42 6.23 13.84
CA GLU A 117 6.12 6.88 13.78
C GLU A 117 6.03 8.00 14.83
N THR A 118 5.52 9.15 14.40
CA THR A 118 5.30 10.29 15.29
C THR A 118 4.00 10.09 16.09
N LYS A 119 4.00 10.44 17.36
CA LYS A 119 2.79 10.45 18.20
C LYS A 119 1.73 11.39 17.60
N GLY A 120 0.62 10.84 17.17
CA GLY A 120 -0.47 11.52 16.45
C GLY A 120 -0.50 11.15 14.98
N ARG A 121 -1.61 10.58 14.53
CA ARG A 121 -1.79 10.10 13.15
C ARG A 121 -2.37 11.20 12.27
N HIS A 122 -2.12 11.12 10.97
CA HIS A 122 -2.84 11.94 9.98
C HIS A 122 -4.32 11.54 9.98
N HIS A 123 -5.21 12.47 9.60
CA HIS A 123 -6.65 12.21 9.58
C HIS A 123 -7.02 10.96 8.76
N ASP A 124 -6.34 10.73 7.64
CA ASP A 124 -6.60 9.59 6.76
C ASP A 124 -6.06 8.25 7.31
N ASP A 125 -5.22 8.30 8.35
CA ASP A 125 -4.60 7.15 9.02
C ASP A 125 -5.22 6.86 10.40
N LEU A 126 -6.39 7.45 10.71
CA LEU A 126 -7.09 7.19 11.98
C LEU A 126 -7.58 5.74 12.05
N PRO A 127 -7.74 5.20 13.26
CA PRO A 127 -8.37 3.90 13.46
C PRO A 127 -9.74 3.85 12.78
N VAL A 128 -10.08 2.73 12.21
CA VAL A 128 -11.36 2.55 11.50
C VAL A 128 -12.51 2.33 12.49
N LEU A 129 -12.20 1.73 13.65
CA LEU A 129 -13.12 1.50 14.75
C LEU A 129 -13.00 2.66 15.75
N GLU A 130 -14.05 3.44 15.93
CA GLU A 130 -14.03 4.69 16.72
C GLU A 130 -14.99 4.69 17.90
N ASN A 131 -16.08 3.89 17.81
CA ASN A 131 -17.20 3.95 18.75
C ASN A 131 -17.33 2.70 19.62
N GLY A 132 -16.30 1.85 19.68
CA GLY A 132 -16.34 0.60 20.44
C GLY A 132 -17.03 -0.53 19.67
N GLU A 133 -16.99 -0.47 18.34
CA GLU A 133 -17.46 -1.56 17.48
C GLU A 133 -16.62 -2.81 17.72
N ARG A 134 -17.29 -3.94 17.90
CA ARG A 134 -16.67 -5.25 18.16
C ARG A 134 -16.98 -6.29 17.08
N ILE A 135 -17.91 -5.97 16.18
CA ILE A 135 -18.37 -6.85 15.11
C ILE A 135 -18.25 -6.12 13.79
N ALA A 136 -17.44 -6.66 12.88
CA ALA A 136 -17.26 -6.11 11.53
C ALA A 136 -17.85 -7.04 10.47
N ILE A 137 -18.61 -6.46 9.53
CA ILE A 137 -19.19 -7.18 8.40
C ILE A 137 -18.60 -6.63 7.11
N PHE A 138 -17.97 -7.49 6.33
CA PHE A 138 -17.31 -7.15 5.07
C PHE A 138 -18.18 -7.60 3.88
N GLY A 139 -18.63 -6.62 3.08
CA GLY A 139 -19.60 -6.79 2.01
C GLY A 139 -21.03 -6.57 2.50
N MET A 140 -21.56 -5.35 2.25
CA MET A 140 -22.91 -4.93 2.67
C MET A 140 -23.98 -5.17 1.59
N GLY A 141 -23.78 -6.21 0.78
CA GLY A 141 -24.81 -6.71 -0.14
C GLY A 141 -25.98 -7.39 0.59
N ARG A 142 -26.78 -8.16 -0.14
CA ARG A 142 -27.99 -8.80 0.44
C ARG A 142 -27.71 -9.65 1.68
N VAL A 143 -26.63 -10.45 1.65
CA VAL A 143 -26.29 -11.34 2.76
C VAL A 143 -25.74 -10.53 3.92
N GLY A 144 -24.75 -9.66 3.68
CA GLY A 144 -24.15 -8.84 4.73
C GLY A 144 -25.17 -7.94 5.43
N MET A 145 -26.11 -7.36 4.66
CA MET A 145 -27.18 -6.56 5.23
C MET A 145 -28.13 -7.38 6.11
N ALA A 146 -28.47 -8.61 5.72
CA ALA A 146 -29.27 -9.49 6.55
C ALA A 146 -28.58 -9.83 7.88
N VAL A 147 -27.27 -10.12 7.81
CA VAL A 147 -26.44 -10.37 8.99
C VAL A 147 -26.32 -9.11 9.85
N TYR A 148 -26.12 -7.94 9.24
CA TYR A 148 -26.07 -6.65 9.94
C TYR A 148 -27.31 -6.42 10.78
N HIS A 149 -28.51 -6.58 10.21
CA HIS A 149 -29.76 -6.38 10.94
C HIS A 149 -29.90 -7.32 12.14
N VAL A 150 -29.54 -8.58 11.98
CA VAL A 150 -29.63 -9.56 13.07
C VAL A 150 -28.65 -9.22 14.20
N LEU A 151 -27.42 -8.88 13.84
CA LEU A 151 -26.36 -8.58 14.80
C LEU A 151 -26.58 -7.22 15.47
N GLU A 152 -26.99 -6.20 14.74
CA GLU A 152 -27.30 -4.88 15.31
C GLU A 152 -28.45 -4.93 16.29
N HIS A 153 -29.49 -5.74 15.99
CA HIS A 153 -30.59 -5.97 16.94
C HIS A 153 -30.13 -6.65 18.25
N ARG A 154 -29.13 -7.55 18.16
CA ARG A 154 -28.61 -8.29 19.30
C ARG A 154 -27.50 -7.55 20.07
N PHE A 155 -26.69 -6.76 19.37
CA PHE A 155 -25.55 -6.02 19.88
C PHE A 155 -25.59 -4.56 19.39
N PRO A 156 -26.55 -3.77 19.88
CA PRO A 156 -26.78 -2.41 19.38
C PRO A 156 -25.54 -1.52 19.53
N GLY A 157 -25.16 -0.84 18.44
CA GLY A 157 -24.02 0.08 18.42
C GLY A 157 -22.63 -0.59 18.42
N GLN A 158 -22.58 -1.93 18.36
CA GLN A 158 -21.30 -2.67 18.31
C GLN A 158 -20.99 -3.21 16.91
N VAL A 159 -21.87 -2.99 15.94
CA VAL A 159 -21.74 -3.53 14.59
C VAL A 159 -21.31 -2.43 13.63
N ILE A 160 -20.33 -2.74 12.80
CA ILE A 160 -19.91 -1.88 11.68
C ILE A 160 -19.91 -2.70 10.39
N GLY A 161 -20.42 -2.11 9.33
CA GLY A 161 -20.35 -2.66 7.97
C GLY A 161 -19.25 -2.00 7.15
N PHE A 162 -18.63 -2.77 6.26
CA PHE A 162 -17.67 -2.28 5.28
C PHE A 162 -18.09 -2.72 3.88
N ASP A 163 -18.08 -1.80 2.95
CA ASP A 163 -18.27 -2.11 1.53
C ASP A 163 -17.33 -1.26 0.67
N ARG A 164 -16.97 -1.78 -0.49
CA ARG A 164 -16.12 -1.09 -1.47
C ARG A 164 -16.89 -0.22 -2.46
N ASP A 165 -18.22 -0.35 -2.52
CA ASP A 165 -19.06 0.47 -3.40
C ASP A 165 -19.47 1.77 -2.70
N PRO A 166 -18.94 2.94 -3.14
CA PRO A 166 -19.27 4.21 -2.53
C PRO A 166 -20.76 4.53 -2.53
N LYS A 167 -21.48 4.18 -3.61
CA LYS A 167 -22.93 4.41 -3.72
C LYS A 167 -23.72 3.54 -2.78
N GLY A 168 -23.28 2.29 -2.59
CA GLY A 168 -23.86 1.39 -1.61
C GLY A 168 -23.69 1.91 -0.19
N VAL A 169 -22.47 2.37 0.13
CA VAL A 169 -22.16 2.96 1.44
C VAL A 169 -23.00 4.21 1.72
N GLU A 170 -23.08 5.16 0.76
CA GLU A 170 -23.88 6.38 0.89
C GLU A 170 -25.35 6.04 1.21
N LYS A 171 -25.95 5.10 0.48
CA LYS A 171 -27.31 4.63 0.74
C LYS A 171 -27.49 4.04 2.15
N HIS A 172 -26.53 3.25 2.62
CA HIS A 172 -26.59 2.70 3.99
C HIS A 172 -26.49 3.79 5.05
N GLN A 173 -25.65 4.81 4.81
CA GLN A 173 -25.50 5.96 5.71
C GLN A 173 -26.77 6.84 5.74
N GLU A 174 -27.42 7.04 4.59
CA GLU A 174 -28.74 7.72 4.53
C GLU A 174 -29.83 6.98 5.35
N GLU A 175 -29.71 5.66 5.45
CA GLU A 175 -30.59 4.81 6.26
C GLU A 175 -30.08 4.64 7.71
N GLU A 176 -29.18 5.53 8.17
CA GLU A 176 -28.62 5.60 9.53
C GLU A 176 -27.86 4.32 9.98
N ARG A 177 -27.34 3.53 9.03
CA ARG A 177 -26.50 2.37 9.35
C ARG A 177 -25.04 2.77 9.50
N ASN A 178 -24.35 2.17 10.46
CA ASN A 178 -22.91 2.34 10.64
C ASN A 178 -22.14 1.55 9.58
N VAL A 179 -22.02 2.13 8.39
CA VAL A 179 -21.31 1.52 7.26
C VAL A 179 -20.23 2.49 6.75
N LYS A 180 -19.00 2.01 6.58
CA LYS A 180 -17.86 2.78 6.09
C LYS A 180 -17.35 2.19 4.76
N LEU A 181 -16.78 3.08 3.93
CA LEU A 181 -16.12 2.68 2.68
C LEU A 181 -14.79 2.02 3.01
N ALA A 182 -14.62 0.76 2.62
CA ALA A 182 -13.36 0.05 2.74
C ALA A 182 -13.30 -1.17 1.83
N ASP A 183 -12.09 -1.55 1.44
CA ASP A 183 -11.82 -2.79 0.71
C ASP A 183 -11.13 -3.79 1.63
N ALA A 184 -11.80 -4.90 1.94
CA ALA A 184 -11.26 -5.98 2.76
C ALA A 184 -10.13 -6.76 2.07
N THR A 185 -9.84 -6.49 0.80
CA THR A 185 -8.68 -7.04 0.10
C THR A 185 -7.44 -6.16 0.25
N ASP A 186 -7.58 -4.97 0.84
CA ASP A 186 -6.47 -4.06 1.11
C ASP A 186 -5.81 -4.39 2.47
N SER A 187 -4.54 -4.75 2.41
CA SER A 187 -3.71 -5.02 3.59
C SER A 187 -3.59 -3.81 4.53
N ASP A 188 -3.60 -2.58 3.97
CA ASP A 188 -3.51 -1.35 4.76
C ASP A 188 -4.75 -1.12 5.63
N PHE A 189 -5.92 -1.52 5.12
CA PHE A 189 -7.16 -1.50 5.88
C PHE A 189 -7.04 -2.35 7.16
N TRP A 190 -6.55 -3.59 7.04
CA TRP A 190 -6.41 -4.49 8.18
C TRP A 190 -5.40 -4.01 9.22
N GLU A 191 -4.32 -3.36 8.80
CA GLU A 191 -3.40 -2.71 9.73
C GLU A 191 -4.05 -1.58 10.53
N ARG A 192 -5.14 -0.99 10.05
CA ARG A 192 -5.91 0.04 10.77
C ARG A 192 -7.01 -0.53 11.65
N VAL A 193 -7.48 -1.74 11.35
CA VAL A 193 -8.53 -2.44 12.09
C VAL A 193 -7.94 -3.34 13.17
N CYS A 194 -6.89 -4.11 12.86
CA CYS A 194 -6.31 -5.11 13.76
C CYS A 194 -5.42 -4.61 14.92
N PRO A 195 -4.90 -3.37 14.98
CA PRO A 195 -4.10 -2.93 16.14
C PRO A 195 -4.90 -2.81 17.44
N ALA A 196 -6.23 -2.74 17.35
CA ALA A 196 -7.08 -2.85 18.50
C ALA A 196 -7.49 -4.32 18.62
N ASP A 197 -7.14 -5.01 19.71
CA ASP A 197 -7.72 -6.30 20.13
C ASP A 197 -9.25 -6.18 20.41
N ASP A 198 -9.89 -5.19 19.79
CA ASP A 198 -11.25 -4.79 20.09
C ASP A 198 -12.27 -5.49 19.18
N LEU A 199 -11.84 -6.14 18.09
CA LEU A 199 -12.73 -6.82 17.16
C LEU A 199 -12.89 -8.30 17.53
N ASP A 200 -14.07 -8.68 17.99
CA ASP A 200 -14.38 -10.05 18.41
C ASP A 200 -14.85 -10.93 17.24
N LEU A 201 -15.53 -10.34 16.24
CA LEU A 201 -16.14 -11.08 15.14
C LEU A 201 -15.93 -10.35 13.82
N ALA A 202 -15.38 -11.05 12.85
CA ALA A 202 -15.30 -10.64 11.45
C ALA A 202 -16.21 -11.52 10.58
N VAL A 203 -17.21 -10.93 9.93
CA VAL A 203 -18.10 -11.63 9.00
C VAL A 203 -17.75 -11.27 7.57
N LEU A 204 -17.33 -12.25 6.78
CA LEU A 204 -16.96 -12.09 5.38
C LEU A 204 -18.13 -12.48 4.48
N ALA A 205 -18.85 -11.49 3.96
CA ALA A 205 -20.04 -11.65 3.11
C ALA A 205 -19.83 -11.01 1.73
N MET A 206 -18.60 -11.01 1.25
CA MET A 206 -18.24 -10.43 -0.05
C MET A 206 -18.79 -11.26 -1.21
N PRO A 207 -19.08 -10.63 -2.37
CA PRO A 207 -19.78 -11.29 -3.47
C PRO A 207 -18.98 -12.37 -4.20
N THR A 208 -17.66 -12.40 -4.02
CA THR A 208 -16.79 -13.39 -4.69
C THR A 208 -16.05 -14.24 -3.67
N HIS A 209 -15.97 -15.55 -3.94
CA HIS A 209 -15.20 -16.49 -3.14
C HIS A 209 -13.74 -16.07 -2.98
N SER A 210 -13.12 -15.61 -4.07
CA SER A 210 -11.72 -15.16 -4.06
C SER A 210 -11.47 -13.97 -3.12
N ALA A 211 -12.42 -13.04 -2.99
CA ALA A 211 -12.31 -11.93 -2.06
C ALA A 211 -12.38 -12.41 -0.59
N ASN A 212 -13.30 -13.33 -0.28
CA ASN A 212 -13.38 -13.94 1.05
C ASN A 212 -12.09 -14.70 1.41
N VAL A 213 -11.56 -15.49 0.48
CA VAL A 213 -10.28 -16.22 0.66
C VAL A 213 -9.14 -15.24 0.94
N HIS A 214 -9.00 -14.20 0.14
CA HIS A 214 -7.93 -13.21 0.31
C HIS A 214 -8.04 -12.46 1.65
N ALA A 215 -9.24 -12.10 2.08
CA ALA A 215 -9.47 -11.48 3.37
C ALA A 215 -9.08 -12.41 4.53
N ILE A 216 -9.41 -13.71 4.45
CA ILE A 216 -9.03 -14.71 5.47
C ILE A 216 -7.50 -14.83 5.56
N GLU A 217 -6.80 -14.91 4.42
CA GLU A 217 -5.34 -14.98 4.38
C GLU A 217 -4.70 -13.73 4.98
N THR A 218 -5.32 -12.58 4.75
CA THR A 218 -4.85 -11.30 5.29
C THR A 218 -5.10 -11.18 6.79
N LEU A 219 -6.28 -11.57 7.28
CA LEU A 219 -6.59 -11.67 8.72
C LEU A 219 -5.56 -12.53 9.46
N LYS A 220 -5.21 -13.68 8.88
CA LYS A 220 -4.19 -14.58 9.45
C LYS A 220 -2.79 -13.95 9.50
N ARG A 221 -2.41 -13.21 8.47
CA ARG A 221 -1.11 -12.50 8.45
C ARG A 221 -1.02 -11.41 9.52
N HIS A 222 -2.15 -10.84 9.90
CA HIS A 222 -2.24 -9.82 10.95
C HIS A 222 -2.54 -10.36 12.34
N ASP A 223 -2.39 -11.68 12.55
CA ASP A 223 -2.63 -12.36 13.83
C ASP A 223 -3.99 -12.00 14.46
N PHE A 224 -5.04 -11.98 13.65
CA PHE A 224 -6.39 -11.73 14.14
C PHE A 224 -6.85 -12.89 15.04
N HIS A 225 -7.26 -12.56 16.28
CA HIS A 225 -7.64 -13.53 17.30
C HIS A 225 -9.14 -13.69 17.49
N GLY A 226 -9.95 -12.82 16.85
CA GLY A 226 -11.40 -12.91 16.91
C GLY A 226 -11.97 -14.07 16.08
N VAL A 227 -13.27 -14.28 16.20
CA VAL A 227 -14.00 -15.28 15.42
C VAL A 227 -14.14 -14.81 13.97
N VAL A 228 -13.87 -15.70 13.02
CA VAL A 228 -14.07 -15.44 11.59
C VAL A 228 -15.23 -16.28 11.07
N ALA A 229 -16.28 -15.61 10.61
CA ALA A 229 -17.38 -16.21 9.88
C ALA A 229 -17.32 -15.82 8.40
N ALA A 230 -17.53 -16.75 7.47
CA ALA A 230 -17.51 -16.46 6.04
C ALA A 230 -18.71 -17.05 5.33
N CYS A 231 -19.20 -16.35 4.29
CA CYS A 231 -20.32 -16.79 3.48
C CYS A 231 -19.80 -17.37 2.15
N GLY A 232 -20.24 -18.59 1.81
CA GLY A 232 -20.04 -19.21 0.50
C GLY A 232 -21.38 -19.39 -0.21
N ALA A 233 -21.41 -19.20 -1.53
CA ALA A 233 -22.60 -19.41 -2.34
C ALA A 233 -22.82 -20.89 -2.68
N PHE A 234 -21.75 -21.69 -2.68
CA PHE A 234 -21.76 -23.10 -3.05
C PHE A 234 -21.12 -23.98 -1.96
N PRO A 235 -21.52 -25.26 -1.85
CA PRO A 235 -20.94 -26.16 -0.85
C PRO A 235 -19.42 -26.34 -0.96
N GLU A 236 -18.90 -26.26 -2.17
CA GLU A 236 -17.44 -26.35 -2.44
C GLU A 236 -16.70 -25.16 -1.86
N GLU A 237 -17.25 -23.96 -2.01
CA GLU A 237 -16.70 -22.74 -1.42
C GLU A 237 -16.70 -22.80 0.10
N ILE A 238 -17.78 -23.29 0.70
CA ILE A 238 -17.88 -23.48 2.15
C ILE A 238 -16.80 -24.46 2.65
N TYR A 239 -16.58 -25.54 1.91
CA TYR A 239 -15.54 -26.51 2.24
C TYR A 239 -14.14 -25.88 2.20
N ASP A 240 -13.86 -25.06 1.16
CA ASP A 240 -12.57 -24.38 1.02
C ASP A 240 -12.36 -23.32 2.12
N LEU A 241 -13.40 -22.55 2.46
CA LEU A 241 -13.35 -21.56 3.54
C LEU A 241 -13.06 -22.24 4.90
N ARG A 242 -13.69 -23.38 5.16
CA ARG A 242 -13.39 -24.17 6.38
C ARG A 242 -11.97 -24.70 6.42
N LYS A 243 -11.43 -25.16 5.30
CA LYS A 243 -10.00 -25.56 5.20
C LYS A 243 -9.06 -24.40 5.50
N LEU A 244 -9.46 -23.19 5.12
CA LEU A 244 -8.71 -21.97 5.45
C LEU A 244 -8.85 -21.59 6.93
N GLY A 245 -9.59 -22.36 7.75
CA GLY A 245 -9.65 -22.20 9.20
C GLY A 245 -10.55 -21.06 9.64
N VAL A 246 -11.66 -20.81 8.93
CA VAL A 246 -12.76 -20.00 9.48
C VAL A 246 -13.53 -20.80 10.53
N ASP A 247 -14.00 -20.11 11.56
CA ASP A 247 -14.72 -20.74 12.66
C ASP A 247 -16.13 -21.20 12.22
N THR A 248 -16.72 -20.46 11.30
CA THR A 248 -18.07 -20.75 10.76
C THR A 248 -18.14 -20.38 9.27
N ALA A 249 -18.71 -21.29 8.47
CA ALA A 249 -19.00 -21.05 7.05
C ALA A 249 -20.26 -21.81 6.63
#